data_a830f2a9df5c1cc9e28e2a3be0bcffce
#
_entry.id   a830f2a9df5c1cc9e28e2a3be0bcffce
#
_cell.length_a   1.000
_cell.length_b   1.000
_cell.length_c   1.000
_cell.angle_alpha   90.00
_cell.angle_beta   90.00
_cell.angle_gamma   90.00
#
_symmetry.space_group_name_H-M   'P 1'
#
loop_
_entity.id
_entity.type
_entity.pdbx_description
1 polymer ?
#
loop_
_entity_poly.entity_id
_entity_poly.type
_entity_poly.pdbx_seq_one_letter_code
_entity_poly.pdbx_strand_id
1 'polypeptide(L)'
;MAKKANDLAHTKWMCNYHILFTPKYRRKIIFNQYKEDLRDIIKQLCSYKGVEIIEGHIMPDHVHLLVSIPPKISESSFMGYLKGKSALMMFDRHANLKYKFGNRHFWSEGYYVSTVGLNEATIRKYIEEQEKHDIMVDKLSVKEYQDPFKG
;
A
#
# COMPACT_ATOMS: atom_id res chain seq x y z
N MET A 1 -16.33 19.53 6.93
CA MET A 1 -15.59 20.17 8.01
C MET A 1 -14.24 20.67 7.54
N ALA A 2 -13.89 21.86 7.93
CA ALA A 2 -12.57 22.39 7.63
C ALA A 2 -11.49 21.53 8.29
N LYS A 3 -10.43 21.22 7.55
CA LYS A 3 -9.28 20.49 8.06
C LYS A 3 -8.53 21.33 9.06
N LYS A 4 -8.28 20.82 10.24
CA LYS A 4 -7.44 21.51 11.22
C LYS A 4 -5.97 21.39 10.83
N ALA A 5 -5.24 22.48 10.95
CA ALA A 5 -3.79 22.42 10.94
C ALA A 5 -3.31 21.73 12.21
N ASN A 6 -2.30 20.89 12.10
CA ASN A 6 -1.70 20.21 13.23
C ASN A 6 -0.61 21.08 13.86
N ASP A 7 -0.36 20.86 15.13
CA ASP A 7 0.66 21.54 15.89
C ASP A 7 1.76 20.55 16.29
N LEU A 8 3.01 20.95 16.11
CA LEU A 8 4.18 20.28 16.66
C LEU A 8 5.06 21.34 17.29
N ALA A 9 5.00 21.47 18.62
CA ALA A 9 5.56 22.62 19.35
C ALA A 9 4.96 23.92 18.81
N HIS A 10 5.76 24.81 18.19
CA HIS A 10 5.28 26.05 17.58
C HIS A 10 5.09 25.94 16.06
N THR A 11 5.33 24.76 15.50
CA THR A 11 5.20 24.56 14.05
C THR A 11 3.78 24.12 13.70
N LYS A 12 3.11 24.89 12.88
CA LYS A 12 1.83 24.51 12.27
C LYS A 12 2.12 23.70 11.02
N TRP A 13 1.36 22.60 10.81
CA TRP A 13 1.54 21.79 9.63
C TRP A 13 0.23 21.16 9.16
N MET A 14 0.17 20.90 7.86
CA MET A 14 -0.93 20.23 7.22
C MET A 14 -0.37 19.42 6.05
N CYS A 15 0.13 18.23 6.37
CA CYS A 15 0.75 17.34 5.39
C CYS A 15 -0.19 16.17 5.09
N ASN A 16 -1.16 16.41 4.22
CA ASN A 16 -2.17 15.44 3.85
C ASN A 16 -1.84 14.83 2.49
N TYR A 17 -1.95 13.51 2.42
CA TYR A 17 -1.63 12.76 1.20
C TYR A 17 -2.73 11.75 0.91
N HIS A 18 -3.12 11.68 -0.36
CA HIS A 18 -3.87 10.57 -0.91
C HIS A 18 -2.87 9.50 -1.35
N ILE A 19 -3.03 8.29 -0.84
CA ILE A 19 -2.12 7.18 -1.09
C ILE A 19 -2.92 6.01 -1.65
N LEU A 20 -2.42 5.41 -2.72
CA LEU A 20 -3.05 4.29 -3.38
C LEU A 20 -2.03 3.18 -3.58
N PHE A 21 -2.35 1.96 -3.16
CA PHE A 21 -1.50 0.80 -3.38
C PHE A 21 -2.35 -0.45 -3.59
N THR A 22 -1.77 -1.45 -4.25
CA THR A 22 -2.50 -2.62 -4.72
C THR A 22 -1.84 -3.91 -4.28
N PRO A 23 -2.63 -4.99 -4.06
CA PRO A 23 -2.08 -6.33 -3.98
C PRO A 23 -1.34 -6.70 -5.27
N LYS A 24 -0.32 -7.52 -5.15
CA LYS A 24 0.46 -7.97 -6.31
C LYS A 24 -0.44 -8.71 -7.30
N TYR A 25 -0.28 -8.43 -8.59
CA TYR A 25 -1.08 -8.97 -9.70
C TYR A 25 -2.55 -8.57 -9.65
N ARG A 26 -2.89 -7.47 -8.94
CA ARG A 26 -4.26 -7.00 -8.78
C ARG A 26 -5.19 -8.09 -8.23
N ARG A 27 -4.66 -8.99 -7.40
CA ARG A 27 -5.46 -10.06 -6.83
C ARG A 27 -6.59 -9.50 -5.99
N LYS A 28 -7.81 -9.93 -6.30
CA LYS A 28 -9.02 -9.53 -5.56
C LYS A 28 -9.18 -10.42 -4.35
N ILE A 29 -8.40 -10.17 -3.31
CA ILE A 29 -8.36 -11.01 -2.11
C ILE A 29 -8.79 -10.30 -0.84
N ILE A 30 -8.93 -8.97 -0.88
CA ILE A 30 -9.24 -8.19 0.32
C ILE A 30 -10.75 -8.20 0.56
N PHE A 31 -11.25 -9.32 1.09
CA PHE A 31 -12.66 -9.52 1.42
C PHE A 31 -12.80 -9.98 2.87
N ASN A 32 -13.99 -9.81 3.43
CA ASN A 32 -14.41 -10.41 4.70
C ASN A 32 -13.35 -10.24 5.80
N GLN A 33 -12.87 -11.34 6.35
CA GLN A 33 -11.90 -11.31 7.45
C GLN A 33 -10.56 -10.68 7.04
N TYR A 34 -10.10 -10.89 5.81
CA TYR A 34 -8.89 -10.25 5.31
C TYR A 34 -9.03 -8.73 5.30
N LYS A 35 -10.17 -8.22 4.88
CA LYS A 35 -10.45 -6.78 4.88
C LYS A 35 -10.47 -6.22 6.30
N GLU A 36 -11.12 -6.89 7.22
CA GLU A 36 -11.22 -6.45 8.61
C GLU A 36 -9.84 -6.44 9.29
N ASP A 37 -9.07 -7.50 9.11
CA ASP A 37 -7.72 -7.60 9.67
C ASP A 37 -6.79 -6.55 9.08
N LEU A 38 -6.84 -6.36 7.77
CA LEU A 38 -6.03 -5.34 7.11
C LEU A 38 -6.37 -3.93 7.62
N ARG A 39 -7.66 -3.63 7.78
CA ARG A 39 -8.09 -2.35 8.36
C ARG A 39 -7.51 -2.13 9.75
N ASP A 40 -7.60 -3.15 10.60
CA ASP A 40 -7.09 -3.06 11.97
C ASP A 40 -5.56 -2.90 11.98
N ILE A 41 -4.86 -3.63 11.13
CA ILE A 41 -3.41 -3.54 10.97
C ILE A 41 -3.01 -2.13 10.52
N ILE A 42 -3.65 -1.60 9.50
CA ILE A 42 -3.35 -0.25 8.99
C ILE A 42 -3.58 0.80 10.06
N LYS A 43 -4.70 0.72 10.79
CA LYS A 43 -4.97 1.64 11.90
C LYS A 43 -3.90 1.58 12.97
N GLN A 44 -3.49 0.40 13.35
CA GLN A 44 -2.46 0.18 14.37
C GLN A 44 -1.10 0.75 13.91
N LEU A 45 -0.70 0.45 12.69
CA LEU A 45 0.57 0.90 12.15
C LEU A 45 0.62 2.42 11.99
N CYS A 46 -0.46 3.04 11.54
CA CYS A 46 -0.57 4.49 11.47
C CYS A 46 -0.48 5.12 12.86
N SER A 47 -1.18 4.56 13.83
CA SER A 47 -1.17 5.03 15.21
C SER A 47 0.25 5.04 15.80
N TYR A 48 1.04 4.00 15.56
CA TYR A 48 2.42 3.92 16.05
C TYR A 48 3.32 5.02 15.51
N LYS A 49 3.03 5.55 14.33
CA LYS A 49 3.83 6.62 13.70
C LYS A 49 3.21 8.01 13.88
N GLY A 50 2.12 8.11 14.62
CA GLY A 50 1.40 9.38 14.77
C GLY A 50 0.78 9.87 13.47
N VAL A 51 0.49 8.98 12.55
CA VAL A 51 -0.19 9.26 11.29
C VAL A 51 -1.69 9.14 11.49
N GLU A 52 -2.43 10.20 11.17
CA GLU A 52 -3.88 10.22 11.25
C GLU A 52 -4.49 9.74 9.94
N ILE A 53 -5.43 8.80 10.02
CA ILE A 53 -6.23 8.41 8.87
C ILE A 53 -7.47 9.30 8.84
N ILE A 54 -7.53 10.19 7.85
CA ILE A 54 -8.67 11.09 7.68
C ILE A 54 -9.82 10.35 7.00
N GLU A 55 -9.49 9.55 5.99
CA GLU A 55 -10.44 8.77 5.22
C GLU A 55 -9.74 7.54 4.66
N GLY A 56 -10.45 6.43 4.55
CA GLY A 56 -9.88 5.21 4.00
C GLY A 56 -10.91 4.37 3.28
N HIS A 57 -10.48 3.79 2.16
CA HIS A 57 -11.27 2.88 1.36
C HIS A 57 -10.45 1.62 1.09
N ILE A 58 -10.94 0.48 1.55
CA ILE A 58 -10.31 -0.82 1.32
C ILE A 58 -11.21 -1.59 0.38
N MET A 59 -10.73 -1.74 -0.85
CA MET A 59 -11.43 -2.47 -1.90
C MET A 59 -10.75 -3.81 -2.15
N PRO A 60 -11.41 -4.76 -2.84
CA PRO A 60 -10.82 -6.08 -3.04
C PRO A 60 -9.44 -6.07 -3.72
N ASP A 61 -9.18 -5.11 -4.59
CA ASP A 61 -7.96 -5.03 -5.40
C ASP A 61 -7.13 -3.77 -5.16
N HIS A 62 -7.48 -2.95 -4.16
CA HIS A 62 -6.69 -1.76 -3.83
C HIS A 62 -7.05 -1.17 -2.47
N VAL A 63 -6.14 -0.36 -1.97
CA VAL A 63 -6.34 0.45 -0.77
C VAL A 63 -6.11 1.90 -1.13
N HIS A 64 -7.05 2.77 -0.77
CA HIS A 64 -6.94 4.21 -0.95
C HIS A 64 -7.12 4.89 0.40
N LEU A 65 -6.10 5.59 0.85
CA LEU A 65 -6.09 6.30 2.14
C LEU A 65 -5.86 7.78 1.94
N LEU A 66 -6.55 8.59 2.71
CA LEU A 66 -6.19 9.98 2.94
C LEU A 66 -5.61 10.08 4.35
N VAL A 67 -4.34 10.41 4.44
CA VAL A 67 -3.60 10.44 5.71
C VAL A 67 -2.95 11.79 5.96
N SER A 68 -2.79 12.11 7.23
CA SER A 68 -2.03 13.26 7.68
C SER A 68 -0.73 12.75 8.32
N ILE A 69 0.40 13.07 7.72
CA ILE A 69 1.72 12.58 8.14
C ILE A 69 2.48 13.70 8.84
N PRO A 70 3.01 13.46 10.07
CA PRO A 70 3.82 14.47 10.76
C PRO A 70 5.05 14.87 9.94
N PRO A 71 5.44 16.15 9.92
CA PRO A 71 6.57 16.60 9.09
C PRO A 71 7.92 15.99 9.48
N LYS A 72 8.04 15.42 10.67
CA LYS A 72 9.25 14.72 11.13
C LYS A 72 9.46 13.38 10.42
N ILE A 73 8.47 12.87 9.71
CA ILE A 73 8.53 11.59 8.99
C ILE A 73 8.35 11.87 7.50
N SER A 74 9.24 11.31 6.67
CA SER A 74 9.04 11.40 5.24
C SER A 74 7.89 10.49 4.79
N GLU A 75 7.17 10.91 3.77
CA GLU A 75 6.09 10.13 3.18
C GLU A 75 6.59 8.77 2.70
N SER A 76 7.73 8.73 2.00
CA SER A 76 8.31 7.48 1.48
C SER A 76 8.74 6.52 2.58
N SER A 77 9.32 7.03 3.67
CA SER A 77 9.68 6.21 4.83
C SER A 77 8.44 5.59 5.48
N PHE A 78 7.39 6.37 5.61
CA PHE A 78 6.12 5.88 6.14
C PHE A 78 5.53 4.78 5.25
N MET A 79 5.55 4.96 3.93
CA MET A 79 5.01 3.97 3.00
C MET A 79 5.80 2.66 2.99
N GLY A 80 7.12 2.73 3.08
CA GLY A 80 7.96 1.54 3.23
C GLY A 80 7.60 0.75 4.50
N TYR A 81 7.42 1.46 5.59
CA TYR A 81 6.99 0.88 6.86
C TYR A 81 5.58 0.28 6.76
N LEU A 82 4.61 1.04 6.25
CA LEU A 82 3.22 0.60 6.17
C LEU A 82 3.06 -0.65 5.29
N LYS A 83 3.62 -0.63 4.10
CA LYS A 83 3.54 -1.75 3.17
C LYS A 83 4.29 -2.98 3.68
N GLY A 84 5.50 -2.80 4.18
CA GLY A 84 6.32 -3.90 4.68
C GLY A 84 5.70 -4.58 5.90
N LYS A 85 5.32 -3.81 6.90
CA LYS A 85 4.74 -4.35 8.14
C LYS A 85 3.36 -4.95 7.91
N SER A 86 2.50 -4.30 7.11
CA SER A 86 1.17 -4.83 6.83
C SER A 86 1.24 -6.17 6.08
N ALA A 87 2.16 -6.31 5.14
CA ALA A 87 2.38 -7.57 4.42
C ALA A 87 2.78 -8.69 5.40
N LEU A 88 3.76 -8.44 6.26
CA LEU A 88 4.23 -9.42 7.26
C LEU A 88 3.11 -9.81 8.21
N MET A 89 2.34 -8.86 8.69
CA MET A 89 1.25 -9.11 9.64
C MET A 89 0.09 -9.88 8.99
N MET A 90 -0.21 -9.60 7.72
CA MET A 90 -1.23 -10.36 6.99
C MET A 90 -0.80 -11.79 6.75
N PHE A 91 0.46 -12.04 6.37
CA PHE A 91 0.99 -13.39 6.20
C PHE A 91 1.05 -14.15 7.53
N ASP A 92 1.33 -13.45 8.62
CA ASP A 92 1.39 -14.05 9.95
C ASP A 92 0.01 -14.49 10.44
N ARG A 93 -1.01 -13.65 10.22
CA ARG A 93 -2.40 -13.97 10.59
C ARG A 93 -3.07 -14.97 9.66
N HIS A 94 -2.66 -15.00 8.40
CA HIS A 94 -3.28 -15.80 7.35
C HIS A 94 -2.22 -16.57 6.57
N ALA A 95 -1.77 -17.68 7.14
CA ALA A 95 -0.70 -18.50 6.56
C ALA A 95 -0.97 -18.92 5.11
N ASN A 96 -2.24 -19.13 4.75
CA ASN A 96 -2.64 -19.51 3.40
C ASN A 96 -2.25 -18.46 2.35
N LEU A 97 -2.17 -17.19 2.72
CA LEU A 97 -1.77 -16.12 1.80
C LEU A 97 -0.33 -16.26 1.36
N LYS A 98 0.57 -16.75 2.23
CA LYS A 98 1.97 -17.00 1.87
C LYS A 98 2.07 -17.94 0.68
N TYR A 99 1.28 -19.00 0.68
CA TYR A 99 1.28 -19.98 -0.41
C TYR A 99 0.75 -19.38 -1.71
N LYS A 100 -0.33 -18.57 -1.63
CA LYS A 100 -0.90 -17.90 -2.80
C LYS A 100 0.09 -16.93 -3.45
N PHE A 101 0.93 -16.28 -2.66
CA PHE A 101 1.94 -15.31 -3.14
C PHE A 101 3.35 -15.93 -3.25
N GLY A 102 3.48 -17.24 -3.06
CA GLY A 102 4.76 -17.94 -3.18
C GLY A 102 5.83 -17.46 -2.22
N ASN A 103 5.48 -17.13 -0.97
CA ASN A 103 6.34 -16.49 0.03
C ASN A 103 6.92 -15.14 -0.42
N ARG A 104 6.30 -14.51 -1.42
CA ARG A 104 6.75 -13.25 -2.01
C ARG A 104 5.97 -12.07 -1.43
N HIS A 105 5.91 -11.00 -2.21
CA HIS A 105 5.30 -9.74 -1.78
C HIS A 105 3.77 -9.81 -1.81
N PHE A 106 3.16 -9.36 -0.74
CA PHE A 106 1.71 -9.17 -0.68
C PHE A 106 1.28 -8.01 -1.59
N TRP A 107 2.03 -6.91 -1.56
CA TRP A 107 1.75 -5.69 -2.32
C TRP A 107 2.60 -5.61 -3.59
N SER A 108 2.05 -4.97 -4.61
CA SER A 108 2.84 -4.54 -5.77
C SER A 108 3.93 -3.58 -5.34
N GLU A 109 5.01 -3.50 -6.11
CA GLU A 109 6.04 -2.51 -5.90
C GLU A 109 5.50 -1.10 -6.13
N GLY A 110 5.96 -0.16 -5.33
CA GLY A 110 5.55 1.22 -5.44
C GLY A 110 4.15 1.50 -4.91
N TYR A 111 3.72 2.71 -5.14
CA TYR A 111 2.41 3.22 -4.73
C TYR A 111 2.17 4.54 -5.46
N TYR A 112 0.94 5.01 -5.46
CA TYR A 112 0.60 6.33 -5.98
C TYR A 112 0.40 7.27 -4.79
N VAL A 113 0.97 8.48 -4.87
CA VAL A 113 0.80 9.51 -3.84
C VAL A 113 0.44 10.84 -4.50
N SER A 114 -0.51 11.56 -3.90
CA SER A 114 -0.95 12.86 -4.38
C SER A 114 -1.36 13.73 -3.20
N THR A 115 -1.08 15.03 -3.29
CA THR A 115 -1.58 16.01 -2.33
C THR A 115 -2.98 16.51 -2.69
N VAL A 116 -3.45 16.17 -3.89
CA VAL A 116 -4.80 16.49 -4.35
C VAL A 116 -5.62 15.21 -4.48
N GLY A 117 -6.94 15.35 -4.50
CA GLY A 117 -7.84 14.21 -4.59
C GLY A 117 -7.64 13.39 -5.85
N LEU A 118 -7.88 12.09 -5.74
CA LEU A 118 -7.81 11.16 -6.86
C LEU A 118 -9.23 10.85 -7.35
N ASN A 119 -9.46 10.99 -8.66
CA ASN A 119 -10.72 10.56 -9.24
C ASN A 119 -10.70 9.06 -9.58
N GLU A 120 -11.87 8.50 -9.82
CA GLU A 120 -12.01 7.08 -10.09
C GLU A 120 -11.25 6.62 -11.35
N ALA A 121 -11.21 7.45 -12.39
CA ALA A 121 -10.47 7.13 -13.62
C ALA A 121 -8.96 7.01 -13.36
N THR A 122 -8.40 7.93 -12.56
CA THR A 122 -6.97 7.89 -12.20
C THR A 122 -6.65 6.65 -11.37
N ILE A 123 -7.51 6.31 -10.42
CA ILE A 123 -7.35 5.12 -9.58
C ILE A 123 -7.34 3.85 -10.45
N ARG A 124 -8.32 3.72 -11.34
CA ARG A 124 -8.44 2.56 -12.23
C ARG A 124 -7.24 2.42 -13.14
N LYS A 125 -6.80 3.51 -13.74
CA LYS A 125 -5.62 3.53 -14.60
C LYS A 125 -4.37 3.06 -13.86
N TYR A 126 -4.15 3.55 -12.65
CA TYR A 126 -3.02 3.13 -11.82
C TYR A 126 -3.05 1.63 -11.53
N ILE A 127 -4.19 1.10 -11.14
CA ILE A 127 -4.35 -0.31 -10.80
C ILE A 127 -4.03 -1.20 -12.01
N GLU A 128 -4.52 -0.84 -13.19
CA GLU A 128 -4.27 -1.56 -14.43
C GLU A 128 -2.79 -1.53 -14.83
N GLU A 129 -2.16 -0.37 -14.74
CA GLU A 129 -0.74 -0.21 -15.06
C GLU A 129 0.14 -1.00 -14.10
N GLN A 130 -0.23 -1.05 -12.83
CA GLN A 130 0.51 -1.78 -11.81
C GLN A 130 0.43 -3.30 -12.03
N GLU A 131 -0.71 -3.80 -12.44
CA GLU A 131 -0.87 -5.21 -12.79
C GLU A 131 0.04 -5.60 -13.96
N LYS A 132 0.07 -4.77 -15.01
CA LYS A 132 0.94 -4.98 -16.16
C LYS A 132 2.42 -4.96 -15.77
N HIS A 133 2.80 -4.04 -14.88
CA HIS A 133 4.16 -3.94 -14.37
C HIS A 133 4.56 -5.22 -13.62
N ASP A 134 3.71 -5.74 -12.74
CA ASP A 134 3.98 -6.94 -11.98
C ASP A 134 4.21 -8.15 -12.90
N ILE A 135 3.39 -8.29 -13.92
CA ILE A 135 3.52 -9.39 -14.91
C ILE A 135 4.84 -9.26 -15.67
N MET A 136 5.19 -8.05 -16.09
CA MET A 136 6.42 -7.79 -16.84
C MET A 136 7.67 -8.11 -16.02
N VAL A 137 7.72 -7.66 -14.77
CA VAL A 137 8.85 -7.91 -13.86
C VAL A 137 9.07 -9.40 -13.64
N ASP A 138 8.01 -10.16 -13.44
CA ASP A 138 8.12 -11.61 -13.26
C ASP A 138 8.62 -12.31 -14.53
N LYS A 139 8.20 -11.88 -15.71
CA LYS A 139 8.72 -12.42 -16.98
C LYS A 139 10.20 -12.16 -17.14
N LEU A 140 10.67 -10.99 -16.78
CA LEU A 140 12.10 -10.63 -16.82
C LEU A 140 12.90 -11.49 -15.82
N SER A 141 12.40 -11.68 -14.62
CA SER A 141 13.03 -12.52 -13.60
C SER A 141 13.18 -13.96 -14.07
N VAL A 142 12.17 -14.52 -14.72
CA VAL A 142 12.23 -15.87 -15.29
C VAL A 142 13.32 -15.97 -16.36
N LYS A 143 13.46 -14.94 -17.21
CA LYS A 143 14.52 -14.89 -18.22
C LYS A 143 15.91 -14.83 -17.59
N GLU A 144 16.08 -14.10 -16.52
CA GLU A 144 17.35 -14.00 -15.80
C GLU A 144 17.76 -15.35 -15.17
N TYR A 145 16.80 -16.17 -14.78
CA TYR A 145 17.05 -17.48 -14.19
C TYR A 145 17.21 -18.59 -15.24
N GLN A 146 16.98 -18.32 -16.50
CA GLN A 146 17.28 -19.32 -17.54
C GLN A 146 18.78 -19.50 -17.63
N ASP A 147 19.21 -20.77 -17.56
CA ASP A 147 20.61 -21.15 -17.65
C ASP A 147 21.19 -20.66 -18.98
N PRO A 148 22.17 -19.75 -18.96
CA PRO A 148 22.76 -19.22 -20.18
C PRO A 148 23.55 -20.28 -20.97
N PHE A 149 23.80 -21.47 -20.38
CA PHE A 149 24.53 -22.56 -21.02
C PHE A 149 23.61 -23.60 -21.65
N LYS A 150 22.31 -23.48 -21.50
CA LYS A 150 21.33 -24.26 -22.26
C LYS A 150 20.98 -23.47 -23.52
N GLY A 151 21.74 -23.71 -24.50
CA GLY A 151 21.65 -23.03 -25.78
C GLY A 151 20.39 -23.21 -26.55
#